data_bd57d73964653e4902cea63041306910
#
_entry.id   bd57d73964653e4902cea63041306910
#
_cell.length_a   1.000
_cell.length_b   1.000
_cell.length_c   1.000
_cell.angle_alpha   90.00
_cell.angle_beta   90.00
_cell.angle_gamma   90.00
#
_symmetry.space_group_name_H-M   'P 1'
#
loop_
_entity.id
_entity.type
_entity.pdbx_description
1 polymer ?
#
loop_
_entity_poly.entity_id
_entity_poly.type
_entity_poly.pdbx_seq_one_letter_code
_entity_poly.pdbx_strand_id
1 'polypeptide(L)'
;GLSGGRRFAVFTVNTQDKNPIYRQIMEQLILFVATGVMETGDKLPSIREMASDLGINPNTVARAYSELEQRGLIETVPKKGAFVADVALQDRLEDKAKEALAAVYVKYRQLGLEAEELQTIVKEAFRDAEYTQFGKEL
;
A
#
# COMPACT_ATOMS: atom_id res chain seq x y z
N GLY A 1 -13.85 11.07 -7.16
CA GLY A 1 -12.70 11.23 -8.02
C GLY A 1 -12.18 12.63 -8.11
N LEU A 2 -11.23 12.82 -8.98
CA LEU A 2 -10.61 14.12 -9.18
C LEU A 2 -11.48 15.04 -10.02
N SER A 3 -12.21 14.46 -10.96
CA SER A 3 -13.10 15.22 -11.82
C SER A 3 -14.36 15.65 -11.08
N GLY A 4 -14.82 16.82 -11.28
CA GLY A 4 -16.04 17.35 -10.66
C GLY A 4 -15.93 17.63 -9.19
N GLY A 5 -14.91 17.15 -8.51
CA GLY A 5 -14.67 17.44 -7.13
C GLY A 5 -13.68 18.56 -6.97
N ARG A 6 -13.57 19.10 -5.78
CA ARG A 6 -12.52 20.06 -5.45
C ARG A 6 -11.36 19.39 -4.74
N ARG A 7 -11.37 18.06 -4.70
CA ARG A 7 -10.32 17.29 -4.07
C ARG A 7 -9.23 16.98 -5.06
N PHE A 8 -8.02 17.08 -4.60
CA PHE A 8 -6.86 16.70 -5.37
C PHE A 8 -6.05 15.69 -4.59
N ALA A 9 -5.64 14.63 -5.25
CA ALA A 9 -4.69 13.69 -4.69
C ALA A 9 -3.31 14.32 -4.85
N VAL A 10 -2.84 14.98 -3.82
CA VAL A 10 -1.53 15.60 -3.82
C VAL A 10 -0.57 14.69 -3.08
N PHE A 11 0.35 14.07 -3.83
CA PHE A 11 1.38 13.24 -3.24
C PHE A 11 2.49 14.12 -2.67
N THR A 12 2.97 13.73 -1.49
CA THR A 12 4.10 14.39 -0.85
C THR A 12 5.08 13.34 -0.38
N VAL A 13 6.35 13.72 -0.24
CA VAL A 13 7.37 12.82 0.27
C VAL A 13 8.22 13.54 1.30
N ASN A 14 8.73 12.77 2.25
CA ASN A 14 9.68 13.24 3.24
C ASN A 14 10.97 12.45 3.09
N THR A 15 11.99 13.08 2.51
CA THR A 15 13.26 12.43 2.26
C THR A 15 14.05 12.13 3.53
N GLN A 16 13.67 12.73 4.64
CA GLN A 16 14.33 12.52 5.94
C GLN A 16 13.71 11.36 6.72
N ASP A 17 12.57 10.86 6.28
CA ASP A 17 11.89 9.75 6.93
C ASP A 17 12.64 8.43 6.65
N LYS A 18 12.63 7.52 7.62
CA LYS A 18 13.20 6.18 7.46
C LYS A 18 12.41 5.34 6.45
N ASN A 19 11.13 5.64 6.29
CA ASN A 19 10.27 4.96 5.34
C ASN A 19 10.71 5.32 3.91
N PRO A 20 11.11 4.35 3.07
CA PRO A 20 11.56 4.65 1.72
C PRO A 20 10.53 5.42 0.92
N ILE A 21 11.01 6.29 0.03
CA ILE A 21 10.13 7.16 -0.77
C ILE A 21 9.10 6.36 -1.57
N TYR A 22 9.52 5.25 -2.20
CA TYR A 22 8.56 4.46 -3.00
C TYR A 22 7.42 3.93 -2.13
N ARG A 23 7.72 3.56 -0.90
CA ARG A 23 6.70 3.07 0.05
C ARG A 23 5.77 4.20 0.49
N GLN A 24 6.32 5.40 0.69
CA GLN A 24 5.50 6.56 1.02
C GLN A 24 4.46 6.84 -0.07
N ILE A 25 4.87 6.74 -1.33
CA ILE A 25 3.96 6.91 -2.47
C ILE A 25 2.86 5.83 -2.45
N MET A 26 3.26 4.58 -2.24
CA MET A 26 2.30 3.46 -2.17
C MET A 26 1.26 3.66 -1.08
N GLU A 27 1.72 4.01 0.11
CA GLU A 27 0.85 4.19 1.27
C GLU A 27 -0.12 5.34 1.08
N GLN A 28 0.33 6.42 0.43
CA GLN A 28 -0.54 7.54 0.13
C GLN A 28 -1.63 7.16 -0.87
N LEU A 29 -1.29 6.41 -1.92
CA LEU A 29 -2.31 5.97 -2.87
C LEU A 29 -3.37 5.13 -2.17
N ILE A 30 -2.93 4.19 -1.33
CA ILE A 30 -3.84 3.32 -0.58
C ILE A 30 -4.76 4.17 0.29
N LEU A 31 -4.21 5.17 0.96
CA LEU A 31 -4.99 6.07 1.80
C LEU A 31 -5.98 6.89 0.97
N PHE A 32 -5.56 7.43 -0.16
CA PHE A 32 -6.45 8.21 -1.03
C PHE A 32 -7.63 7.38 -1.54
N VAL A 33 -7.38 6.13 -1.89
CA VAL A 33 -8.45 5.22 -2.32
C VAL A 33 -9.37 4.87 -1.14
N ALA A 34 -8.78 4.56 0.01
CA ALA A 34 -9.55 4.20 1.20
C ALA A 34 -10.44 5.34 1.69
N THR A 35 -10.00 6.57 1.53
CA THR A 35 -10.74 7.75 1.99
C THR A 35 -11.60 8.41 0.91
N GLY A 36 -11.62 7.86 -0.30
CA GLY A 36 -12.42 8.39 -1.39
C GLY A 36 -11.83 9.61 -2.09
N VAL A 37 -10.60 9.99 -1.77
CA VAL A 37 -9.91 11.07 -2.49
C VAL A 37 -9.64 10.66 -3.93
N MET A 38 -9.29 9.39 -4.13
CA MET A 38 -9.20 8.78 -5.46
C MET A 38 -10.18 7.63 -5.54
N GLU A 39 -10.72 7.43 -6.72
CA GLU A 39 -11.72 6.39 -6.99
C GLU A 39 -11.24 5.47 -8.11
N THR A 40 -11.87 4.30 -8.19
CA THR A 40 -11.66 3.37 -9.30
C THR A 40 -11.74 4.09 -10.63
N GLY A 41 -10.74 3.86 -11.47
CA GLY A 41 -10.69 4.47 -12.80
C GLY A 41 -10.02 5.83 -12.85
N ASP A 42 -9.73 6.44 -11.70
CA ASP A 42 -9.02 7.71 -11.68
C ASP A 42 -7.61 7.52 -12.22
N LYS A 43 -7.18 8.46 -13.04
CA LYS A 43 -5.85 8.42 -13.63
C LYS A 43 -4.81 8.93 -12.65
N LEU A 44 -3.71 8.21 -12.54
CA LEU A 44 -2.56 8.67 -11.77
C LEU A 44 -1.68 9.57 -12.62
N PRO A 45 -0.90 10.46 -12.00
CA PRO A 45 0.15 11.17 -12.72
C PRO A 45 1.09 10.18 -13.39
N SER A 46 1.67 10.56 -14.53
CA SER A 46 2.70 9.73 -15.14
C SER A 46 3.92 9.65 -14.21
N ILE A 47 4.73 8.62 -14.41
CA ILE A 47 5.98 8.48 -13.63
C ILE A 47 6.81 9.76 -13.74
N ARG A 48 6.92 10.30 -14.95
CA ARG A 48 7.70 11.52 -15.18
C ARG A 48 7.10 12.72 -14.46
N GLU A 49 5.78 12.88 -14.56
CA GLU A 49 5.08 13.98 -13.88
C GLU A 49 5.26 13.92 -12.36
N MET A 50 5.03 12.76 -11.78
CA MET A 50 5.18 12.60 -10.34
C MET A 50 6.61 12.84 -9.89
N ALA A 51 7.58 12.29 -10.61
CA ALA A 51 8.99 12.48 -10.27
C ALA A 51 9.39 13.95 -10.33
N SER A 52 8.90 14.66 -11.35
CA SER A 52 9.16 16.09 -11.50
C SER A 52 8.52 16.89 -10.37
N ASP A 53 7.24 16.61 -10.07
CA ASP A 53 6.52 17.34 -9.03
C ASP A 53 7.11 17.13 -7.64
N LEU A 54 7.58 15.92 -7.36
CA LEU A 54 8.15 15.58 -6.06
C LEU A 54 9.66 15.85 -5.98
N GLY A 55 10.30 16.14 -7.10
CA GLY A 55 11.75 16.34 -7.14
C GLY A 55 12.53 15.09 -6.80
N ILE A 56 12.09 13.92 -7.28
CA ILE A 56 12.72 12.64 -6.99
C ILE A 56 13.07 11.90 -8.28
N ASN A 57 13.82 10.82 -8.11
CA ASN A 57 14.22 9.98 -9.23
C ASN A 57 13.01 9.26 -9.83
N PRO A 58 12.82 9.32 -11.16
CA PRO A 58 11.74 8.58 -11.82
C PRO A 58 11.74 7.08 -11.52
N ASN A 59 12.90 6.48 -11.30
CA ASN A 59 12.99 5.06 -10.96
C ASN A 59 12.30 4.75 -9.62
N THR A 60 12.33 5.68 -8.68
CA THR A 60 11.64 5.53 -7.41
C THR A 60 10.13 5.49 -7.60
N VAL A 61 9.62 6.38 -8.45
CA VAL A 61 8.20 6.39 -8.80
C VAL A 61 7.82 5.11 -9.53
N ALA A 62 8.66 4.70 -10.49
CA ALA A 62 8.44 3.48 -11.26
C ALA A 62 8.35 2.26 -10.33
N ARG A 63 9.20 2.20 -9.32
CA ARG A 63 9.16 1.12 -8.32
C ARG A 63 7.83 1.11 -7.57
N ALA A 64 7.39 2.28 -7.13
CA ALA A 64 6.11 2.39 -6.43
C ALA A 64 4.96 1.90 -7.31
N TYR A 65 4.92 2.32 -8.56
CA TYR A 65 3.86 1.93 -9.49
C TYR A 65 3.91 0.45 -9.81
N SER A 66 5.10 -0.10 -10.00
CA SER A 66 5.26 -1.54 -10.24
C SER A 66 4.74 -2.36 -9.07
N GLU A 67 5.08 -1.96 -7.85
CA GLU A 67 4.61 -2.64 -6.64
C GLU A 67 3.09 -2.56 -6.51
N LEU A 68 2.53 -1.38 -6.77
CA LEU A 68 1.08 -1.20 -6.70
C LEU A 68 0.37 -2.05 -7.76
N GLU A 69 0.94 -2.13 -8.95
CA GLU A 69 0.36 -2.94 -10.03
C GLU A 69 0.40 -4.43 -9.69
N GLN A 70 1.51 -4.90 -9.13
CA GLN A 70 1.64 -6.29 -8.71
C GLN A 70 0.60 -6.67 -7.66
N ARG A 71 0.25 -5.72 -6.81
CA ARG A 71 -0.77 -5.91 -5.77
C ARG A 71 -2.19 -5.72 -6.29
N GLY A 72 -2.34 -5.36 -7.56
CA GLY A 72 -3.64 -5.16 -8.18
C GLY A 72 -4.33 -3.87 -7.77
N LEU A 73 -3.59 -2.88 -7.28
CA LEU A 73 -4.13 -1.61 -6.81
C LEU A 73 -4.19 -0.56 -7.91
N ILE A 74 -3.33 -0.69 -8.91
CA ILE A 74 -3.38 0.14 -10.11
C ILE A 74 -3.28 -0.75 -11.34
N GLU A 75 -3.69 -0.19 -12.46
CA GLU A 75 -3.68 -0.86 -13.75
C GLU A 75 -3.04 0.05 -14.78
N THR A 76 -2.03 -0.47 -15.46
CA THR A 76 -1.36 0.27 -16.53
C THR A 76 -2.00 -0.09 -17.86
N VAL A 77 -2.47 0.93 -18.58
CA VAL A 77 -3.04 0.75 -19.91
C VAL A 77 -2.06 1.35 -20.92
N PRO A 78 -1.53 0.55 -21.85
CA PRO A 78 -0.54 1.03 -22.81
C PRO A 78 -0.99 2.30 -23.52
N LYS A 79 -0.11 3.28 -23.60
CA LYS A 79 -0.32 4.60 -24.24
C LYS A 79 -1.37 5.49 -23.54
N LYS A 80 -2.05 4.99 -22.52
CA LYS A 80 -3.07 5.78 -21.80
C LYS A 80 -2.63 6.17 -20.40
N GLY A 81 -1.85 5.34 -19.74
CA GLY A 81 -1.30 5.62 -18.41
C GLY A 81 -1.70 4.62 -17.35
N ALA A 82 -1.53 5.02 -16.11
CA ALA A 82 -1.87 4.21 -14.94
C ALA A 82 -3.15 4.73 -14.30
N PHE A 83 -3.98 3.81 -13.87
CA PHE A 83 -5.31 4.11 -13.32
C PHE A 83 -5.52 3.31 -12.04
N VAL A 84 -6.34 3.85 -11.14
CA VAL A 84 -6.78 3.11 -9.96
C VAL A 84 -7.59 1.90 -10.44
N ALA A 85 -7.20 0.71 -10.00
CA ALA A 85 -7.81 -0.54 -10.46
C ALA A 85 -9.25 -0.69 -9.97
N ASP A 86 -10.04 -1.39 -10.77
CA ASP A 86 -11.45 -1.64 -10.47
C ASP A 86 -11.57 -2.84 -9.54
N VAL A 87 -11.40 -2.60 -8.26
CA VAL A 87 -11.53 -3.65 -7.25
C VAL A 87 -12.07 -3.04 -5.96
N ALA A 88 -12.67 -3.89 -5.16
CA ALA A 88 -12.94 -3.59 -3.77
C ALA A 88 -11.63 -3.69 -3.01
N LEU A 89 -10.86 -2.63 -3.00
CA LEU A 89 -9.52 -2.60 -2.46
C LEU A 89 -9.45 -3.15 -1.04
N GLN A 90 -10.38 -2.70 -0.20
CA GLN A 90 -10.39 -3.14 1.20
C GLN A 90 -10.61 -4.66 1.30
N ASP A 91 -11.57 -5.19 0.56
CA ASP A 91 -11.87 -6.62 0.56
C ASP A 91 -10.68 -7.43 0.06
N ARG A 92 -10.01 -6.93 -0.99
CA ARG A 92 -8.85 -7.60 -1.53
C ARG A 92 -7.69 -7.64 -0.53
N LEU A 93 -7.45 -6.53 0.17
CA LEU A 93 -6.40 -6.45 1.18
C LEU A 93 -6.72 -7.37 2.36
N GLU A 94 -7.97 -7.40 2.80
CA GLU A 94 -8.39 -8.30 3.88
C GLU A 94 -8.21 -9.77 3.49
N ASP A 95 -8.63 -10.13 2.28
CA ASP A 95 -8.49 -11.50 1.80
C ASP A 95 -7.02 -11.90 1.72
N LYS A 96 -6.17 -11.02 1.21
CA LYS A 96 -4.74 -11.29 1.13
C LYS A 96 -4.11 -11.43 2.52
N ALA A 97 -4.51 -10.59 3.46
CA ALA A 97 -4.03 -10.67 4.83
C ALA A 97 -4.46 -11.97 5.50
N LYS A 98 -5.73 -12.35 5.34
CA LYS A 98 -6.24 -13.61 5.88
C LYS A 98 -5.49 -14.81 5.31
N GLU A 99 -5.25 -14.80 4.02
CA GLU A 99 -4.52 -15.87 3.35
C GLU A 99 -3.11 -16.03 3.90
N ALA A 100 -2.40 -14.90 4.05
CA ALA A 100 -1.04 -14.91 4.58
C ALA A 100 -1.00 -15.38 6.03
N LEU A 101 -1.91 -14.87 6.85
CA LEU A 101 -1.98 -15.24 8.28
C LEU A 101 -2.39 -16.68 8.46
N ALA A 102 -3.30 -17.18 7.62
CA ALA A 102 -3.72 -18.59 7.68
C ALA A 102 -2.55 -19.53 7.36
N ALA A 103 -1.71 -19.16 6.40
CA ALA A 103 -0.54 -19.96 6.05
C ALA A 103 0.44 -20.04 7.23
N VAL A 104 0.67 -18.91 7.92
CA VAL A 104 1.50 -18.87 9.13
C VAL A 104 0.88 -19.75 10.21
N TYR A 105 -0.41 -19.62 10.42
CA TYR A 105 -1.12 -20.41 11.43
C TYR A 105 -0.95 -21.93 11.19
N VAL A 106 -1.21 -22.38 9.98
CA VAL A 106 -1.10 -23.80 9.63
C VAL A 106 0.32 -24.31 9.86
N LYS A 107 1.31 -23.55 9.40
CA LYS A 107 2.71 -23.92 9.55
C LYS A 107 3.09 -24.15 11.02
N TYR A 108 2.77 -23.19 11.87
CA TYR A 108 3.21 -23.26 13.26
C TYR A 108 2.36 -24.18 14.12
N ARG A 109 1.09 -24.43 13.73
CA ARG A 109 0.30 -25.49 14.33
C ARG A 109 0.95 -26.85 14.07
N GLN A 110 1.39 -27.07 12.85
CA GLN A 110 2.07 -28.32 12.50
C GLN A 110 3.40 -28.51 13.23
N LEU A 111 4.03 -27.40 13.60
CA LEU A 111 5.28 -27.42 14.38
C LEU A 111 5.04 -27.51 15.88
N GLY A 112 3.79 -27.54 16.33
CA GLY A 112 3.47 -27.81 17.72
C GLY A 112 2.94 -26.66 18.57
N LEU A 113 2.82 -25.45 17.99
CA LEU A 113 2.25 -24.35 18.75
C LEU A 113 0.72 -24.43 18.74
N GLU A 114 0.13 -24.16 19.89
CA GLU A 114 -1.32 -24.16 20.00
C GLU A 114 -1.92 -22.83 19.55
N ALA A 115 -3.22 -22.83 19.23
CA ALA A 115 -3.90 -21.66 18.73
C ALA A 115 -3.81 -20.47 19.69
N GLU A 116 -3.97 -20.70 20.99
CA GLU A 116 -3.90 -19.64 21.99
C GLU A 116 -2.51 -19.03 22.08
N GLU A 117 -1.48 -19.87 21.99
CA GLU A 117 -0.10 -19.40 21.97
C GLU A 117 0.15 -18.52 20.75
N LEU A 118 -0.35 -18.95 19.60
CA LEU A 118 -0.20 -18.20 18.35
C LEU A 118 -0.91 -16.85 18.40
N GLN A 119 -2.07 -16.78 19.02
CA GLN A 119 -2.79 -15.51 19.18
C GLN A 119 -1.98 -14.53 20.04
N THR A 120 -1.35 -15.00 21.09
CA THR A 120 -0.47 -14.16 21.92
C THR A 120 0.75 -13.69 21.13
N ILE A 121 1.39 -14.59 20.39
CA ILE A 121 2.54 -14.27 19.57
C ILE A 121 2.18 -13.24 18.50
N VAL A 122 1.02 -13.35 17.89
CA VAL A 122 0.56 -12.39 16.87
C VAL A 122 0.48 -10.98 17.46
N LYS A 123 -0.10 -10.85 18.66
CA LYS A 123 -0.20 -9.54 19.32
C LYS A 123 1.17 -8.94 19.58
N GLU A 124 2.09 -9.76 20.07
CA GLU A 124 3.47 -9.32 20.35
C GLU A 124 4.18 -8.92 19.06
N ALA A 125 4.05 -9.76 18.02
CA ALA A 125 4.69 -9.49 16.73
C ALA A 125 4.19 -8.20 16.11
N PHE A 126 2.89 -7.94 16.22
CA PHE A 126 2.30 -6.71 15.69
C PHE A 126 2.78 -5.49 16.45
N ARG A 127 2.84 -5.59 17.78
CA ARG A 127 3.36 -4.51 18.61
C ARG A 127 4.81 -4.17 18.25
N ASP A 128 5.64 -5.20 18.13
CA ASP A 128 7.04 -5.03 17.79
C ASP A 128 7.21 -4.43 16.41
N ALA A 129 6.40 -4.89 15.44
CA ALA A 129 6.44 -4.37 14.08
C ALA A 129 6.02 -2.90 14.02
N GLU A 130 4.97 -2.54 14.76
CA GLU A 130 4.53 -1.14 14.83
C GLU A 130 5.63 -0.24 15.36
N TYR A 131 6.27 -0.66 16.43
CA TYR A 131 7.37 0.11 17.02
C TYR A 131 8.56 0.21 16.06
N THR A 132 8.98 -0.91 15.49
CA THR A 132 10.18 -0.98 14.66
C THR A 132 9.99 -0.28 13.31
N GLN A 133 8.84 -0.48 12.66
CA GLN A 133 8.60 0.01 11.31
C GLN A 133 7.96 1.40 11.27
N PHE A 134 7.11 1.70 12.24
CA PHE A 134 6.31 2.93 12.21
C PHE A 134 6.58 3.85 13.39
N GLY A 135 7.42 3.45 14.34
CA GLY A 135 7.74 4.26 15.53
C GLY A 135 6.56 4.44 16.48
N LYS A 136 5.60 3.51 16.46
CA LYS A 136 4.39 3.58 17.30
C LYS A 136 4.23 2.32 18.12
N GLU A 137 3.59 2.47 19.27
CA GLU A 137 3.11 1.33 20.06
C GLU A 137 1.62 1.12 19.79
N LEU A 138 1.22 -0.13 19.79
CA LEU A 138 -0.19 -0.48 19.70
C LEU A 138 -0.93 -0.21 21.00
#